data_bb860c910e26f00454b89224fa2f9729
#
_entry.id   bb860c910e26f00454b89224fa2f9729
#
_cell.length_a   1.000
_cell.length_b   1.000
_cell.length_c   1.000
_cell.angle_alpha   90.00
_cell.angle_beta   90.00
_cell.angle_gamma   90.00
#
_symmetry.space_group_name_H-M   'P 1'
#
loop_
_entity.id
_entity.type
_entity.pdbx_description
1 polymer ?
#
loop_
_entity_poly.entity_id
_entity_poly.type
_entity_poly.pdbx_seq_one_letter_code
_entity_poly.pdbx_strand_id
1 'polypeptide(L)'
;MKRTTKTIFIALLILNFFALNAYGLSYDASNHYELENVIIKQMSKYNPDFNIKYTGSLDNIEEVLKNTVDKNIYLKSNISEVHWDLSSTKHVSYINVKVNYIITQEERIEADKKIVEILTDIIEPYMNDHEKAKAVHDYIVLNGKYDENKLYYSDYDLLMEGTSVCNGYALLTYNMLSKLNIPVKLISGTGTGEAHIWNMVKLDDYWFHLDSTWDDPQPDIGTISYSYYMLTEKEITKDHTIDENQDIPKSTKKYYDYLKELSHDKLLAETGLDMYNEENTAKNESDLISILKRKILYHPLRISIRFDKSISQSSLESAMSKLAINDYISQIGYSPIVSDNTGEWNILNLYIKYKETPEKITLDFAKN
;
A
#
# COMPACT_ATOMS: atom_id res chain seq x y z
N MET A 1 -17.92 12.71 -16.56
CA MET A 1 -17.64 11.26 -16.52
C MET A 1 -18.61 10.60 -15.57
N LYS A 2 -19.30 9.54 -15.99
CA LYS A 2 -20.37 8.93 -15.18
C LYS A 2 -19.75 8.06 -14.09
N ARG A 3 -20.00 8.41 -12.83
CA ARG A 3 -19.73 7.53 -11.68
C ARG A 3 -20.45 6.19 -11.93
N THR A 4 -19.72 5.11 -12.10
CA THR A 4 -20.25 3.77 -11.98
C THR A 4 -20.45 3.49 -10.49
N THR A 5 -21.62 3.87 -9.98
CA THR A 5 -22.10 3.38 -8.70
C THR A 5 -22.20 1.87 -8.81
N LYS A 6 -21.37 1.13 -8.07
CA LYS A 6 -21.54 -0.31 -7.87
C LYS A 6 -22.90 -0.49 -7.19
N THR A 7 -23.89 -0.90 -7.96
CA THR A 7 -25.25 -1.13 -7.45
C THR A 7 -25.30 -2.57 -6.96
N ILE A 8 -25.38 -2.75 -5.66
CA ILE A 8 -25.70 -4.05 -5.07
C ILE A 8 -27.21 -4.22 -5.25
N PHE A 9 -27.62 -5.07 -6.19
CA PHE A 9 -29.03 -5.44 -6.37
C PHE A 9 -29.36 -6.62 -5.47
N ILE A 10 -30.22 -6.40 -4.51
CA ILE A 10 -30.90 -7.46 -3.74
C ILE A 10 -32.24 -7.67 -4.41
N ALA A 11 -32.39 -8.77 -5.12
CA ALA A 11 -33.67 -9.16 -5.70
C ALA A 11 -34.36 -10.16 -4.76
N LEU A 12 -35.41 -9.72 -4.08
CA LEU A 12 -36.32 -10.61 -3.35
C LEU A 12 -37.32 -11.18 -4.37
N LEU A 13 -37.17 -12.43 -4.77
CA LEU A 13 -38.19 -13.17 -5.55
C LEU A 13 -38.70 -14.33 -4.68
N ILE A 14 -39.92 -14.17 -4.14
CA ILE A 14 -40.68 -15.27 -3.55
C ILE A 14 -41.31 -16.04 -4.74
N LEU A 15 -40.72 -17.13 -5.12
CA LEU A 15 -41.35 -18.12 -6.03
C LEU A 15 -41.20 -19.51 -5.45
N ASN A 16 -42.34 -20.07 -5.05
CA ASN A 16 -42.48 -21.46 -4.71
C ASN A 16 -42.32 -22.33 -5.96
N PHE A 17 -41.66 -23.45 -5.80
CA PHE A 17 -41.74 -24.73 -6.48
C PHE A 17 -40.55 -25.24 -7.26
N PHE A 18 -40.00 -26.35 -6.71
CA PHE A 18 -39.23 -27.41 -7.36
C PHE A 18 -37.85 -27.08 -7.98
N ALA A 19 -36.81 -27.19 -7.13
CA ALA A 19 -35.53 -27.75 -7.54
C ALA A 19 -34.91 -28.54 -6.37
N LEU A 20 -35.43 -29.68 -6.09
CA LEU A 20 -34.69 -30.72 -5.37
C LEU A 20 -33.75 -31.37 -6.41
N ASN A 21 -32.52 -30.91 -6.51
CA ASN A 21 -31.35 -31.62 -7.03
C ASN A 21 -30.30 -30.69 -7.63
N ALA A 22 -29.67 -29.89 -6.77
CA ALA A 22 -28.34 -29.33 -7.01
C ALA A 22 -27.79 -28.63 -5.76
N TYR A 23 -27.96 -29.21 -4.59
CA TYR A 23 -27.28 -28.70 -3.43
C TYR A 23 -25.87 -29.29 -3.40
N GLY A 24 -24.93 -28.60 -4.03
CA GLY A 24 -23.51 -28.70 -3.72
C GLY A 24 -23.28 -28.52 -2.20
N LEU A 25 -22.11 -28.80 -1.72
CA LEU A 25 -21.73 -28.64 -0.31
C LEU A 25 -22.31 -27.34 0.28
N SER A 26 -23.26 -27.46 1.21
CA SER A 26 -23.79 -26.30 1.94
C SER A 26 -23.05 -26.14 3.26
N TYR A 27 -22.79 -24.90 3.62
CA TYR A 27 -22.17 -24.53 4.91
C TYR A 27 -23.28 -24.22 5.92
N ASP A 28 -23.16 -24.70 7.16
CA ASP A 28 -24.16 -24.44 8.20
C ASP A 28 -23.81 -23.17 8.97
N ALA A 29 -24.84 -22.37 9.31
CA ALA A 29 -24.75 -21.24 10.22
C ALA A 29 -26.06 -21.11 11.03
N SER A 30 -25.96 -20.85 12.34
CA SER A 30 -27.09 -20.81 13.26
C SER A 30 -27.39 -19.42 13.82
N ASN A 31 -26.52 -18.45 13.55
CA ASN A 31 -26.63 -17.04 13.98
C ASN A 31 -25.85 -16.13 13.02
N HIS A 32 -26.01 -14.79 13.18
CA HIS A 32 -25.35 -13.82 12.31
C HIS A 32 -23.83 -13.92 12.34
N TYR A 33 -23.22 -14.13 13.51
CA TYR A 33 -21.76 -14.26 13.64
C TYR A 33 -21.22 -15.47 12.86
N GLU A 34 -21.85 -16.62 12.95
CA GLU A 34 -21.47 -17.80 12.15
C GLU A 34 -21.68 -17.57 10.65
N LEU A 35 -22.78 -16.88 10.28
CA LEU A 35 -23.06 -16.51 8.90
C LEU A 35 -21.96 -15.62 8.33
N GLU A 36 -21.60 -14.54 9.02
CA GLU A 36 -20.51 -13.66 8.64
C GLU A 36 -19.19 -14.43 8.45
N ASN A 37 -18.84 -15.29 9.40
CA ASN A 37 -17.62 -16.10 9.33
C ASN A 37 -17.61 -17.06 8.14
N VAL A 38 -18.73 -17.70 7.81
CA VAL A 38 -18.84 -18.57 6.63
C VAL A 38 -18.63 -17.75 5.37
N ILE A 39 -19.30 -16.60 5.24
CA ILE A 39 -19.18 -15.72 4.09
C ILE A 39 -17.73 -15.27 3.92
N ILE A 40 -17.12 -14.70 4.94
CA ILE A 40 -15.73 -14.24 4.90
C ILE A 40 -14.79 -15.39 4.51
N LYS A 41 -14.95 -16.56 5.12
CA LYS A 41 -14.11 -17.73 4.85
C LYS A 41 -14.23 -18.22 3.41
N GLN A 42 -15.45 -18.24 2.83
CA GLN A 42 -15.64 -18.71 1.46
C GLN A 42 -15.15 -17.68 0.45
N MET A 43 -15.45 -16.39 0.68
CA MET A 43 -14.99 -15.32 -0.17
C MET A 43 -13.46 -15.16 -0.16
N SER A 44 -12.81 -15.35 1.00
CA SER A 44 -11.34 -15.32 1.10
C SER A 44 -10.66 -16.50 0.37
N LYS A 45 -11.41 -17.55 0.02
CA LYS A 45 -10.94 -18.65 -0.82
C LYS A 45 -11.26 -18.47 -2.30
N TYR A 46 -11.78 -17.31 -2.66
CA TYR A 46 -12.24 -17.03 -4.03
C TYR A 46 -13.30 -18.03 -4.53
N ASN A 47 -14.15 -18.53 -3.62
CA ASN A 47 -15.27 -19.40 -4.00
C ASN A 47 -16.36 -18.58 -4.69
N PRO A 48 -16.64 -18.80 -5.99
CA PRO A 48 -17.55 -17.94 -6.76
C PRO A 48 -19.04 -18.26 -6.54
N ASP A 49 -19.37 -19.46 -6.02
CA ASP A 49 -20.75 -19.90 -5.79
C ASP A 49 -20.80 -20.86 -4.60
N PHE A 50 -21.56 -20.49 -3.58
CA PHE A 50 -21.72 -21.32 -2.39
C PHE A 50 -23.07 -21.13 -1.73
N ASN A 51 -23.53 -22.20 -1.05
CA ASN A 51 -24.78 -22.23 -0.35
C ASN A 51 -24.57 -22.28 1.17
N ILE A 52 -25.39 -21.53 1.89
CA ILE A 52 -25.40 -21.53 3.36
C ILE A 52 -26.77 -21.98 3.84
N LYS A 53 -26.81 -23.04 4.64
CA LYS A 53 -28.00 -23.45 5.39
C LYS A 53 -28.02 -22.66 6.69
N TYR A 54 -28.99 -21.76 6.80
CA TYR A 54 -29.10 -20.83 7.91
C TYR A 54 -30.32 -21.14 8.79
N THR A 55 -30.10 -21.29 10.11
CA THR A 55 -31.15 -21.61 11.07
C THR A 55 -31.36 -20.49 12.12
N GLY A 56 -30.63 -19.38 11.97
CA GLY A 56 -30.74 -18.22 12.86
C GLY A 56 -31.92 -17.30 12.53
N SER A 57 -32.01 -16.17 13.24
CA SER A 57 -32.99 -15.12 12.96
C SER A 57 -32.75 -14.47 11.61
N LEU A 58 -33.84 -14.18 10.88
CA LEU A 58 -33.80 -13.39 9.65
C LEU A 58 -33.91 -11.88 9.92
N ASP A 59 -34.01 -11.46 11.19
CA ASP A 59 -34.04 -10.04 11.51
C ASP A 59 -32.76 -9.35 11.02
N ASN A 60 -32.91 -8.28 10.27
CA ASN A 60 -31.80 -7.49 9.69
C ASN A 60 -30.83 -8.30 8.79
N ILE A 61 -31.24 -9.46 8.27
CA ILE A 61 -30.35 -10.36 7.49
C ILE A 61 -29.73 -9.66 6.29
N GLU A 62 -30.47 -8.80 5.58
CA GLU A 62 -29.96 -8.05 4.43
C GLU A 62 -28.84 -7.09 4.85
N GLU A 63 -29.00 -6.43 5.98
CA GLU A 63 -27.97 -5.55 6.53
C GLU A 63 -26.72 -6.34 6.97
N VAL A 64 -26.90 -7.51 7.58
CA VAL A 64 -25.80 -8.41 7.97
C VAL A 64 -25.01 -8.83 6.73
N LEU A 65 -25.70 -9.34 5.70
CA LEU A 65 -25.07 -9.78 4.44
C LEU A 65 -24.26 -8.65 3.78
N LYS A 66 -24.87 -7.46 3.67
CA LYS A 66 -24.22 -6.29 3.12
C LYS A 66 -23.00 -5.85 3.94
N ASN A 67 -23.17 -5.70 5.25
CA ASN A 67 -22.13 -5.23 6.15
C ASN A 67 -20.95 -6.19 6.22
N THR A 68 -21.15 -7.49 6.05
CA THR A 68 -20.07 -8.49 6.01
C THR A 68 -19.04 -8.19 4.93
N VAL A 69 -19.48 -7.75 3.76
CA VAL A 69 -18.58 -7.37 2.65
C VAL A 69 -18.10 -5.93 2.80
N ASP A 70 -19.01 -4.98 3.08
CA ASP A 70 -18.69 -3.55 3.12
C ASP A 70 -17.67 -3.19 4.21
N LYS A 71 -17.71 -3.86 5.36
CA LYS A 71 -16.77 -3.64 6.48
C LYS A 71 -15.44 -4.38 6.29
N ASN A 72 -15.38 -5.37 5.42
CA ASN A 72 -14.14 -6.08 5.11
C ASN A 72 -13.47 -5.48 3.87
N ILE A 73 -12.57 -4.54 4.06
CA ILE A 73 -11.92 -3.79 2.98
C ILE A 73 -11.18 -4.74 2.02
N TYR A 74 -10.53 -5.81 2.54
CA TYR A 74 -9.85 -6.78 1.71
C TYR A 74 -10.81 -7.49 0.74
N LEU A 75 -11.96 -7.99 1.25
CA LEU A 75 -12.97 -8.60 0.40
C LEU A 75 -13.54 -7.61 -0.61
N LYS A 76 -13.90 -6.41 -0.13
CA LYS A 76 -14.46 -5.34 -0.97
C LYS A 76 -13.50 -4.93 -2.10
N SER A 77 -12.19 -4.97 -1.86
CA SER A 77 -11.15 -4.64 -2.84
C SER A 77 -10.91 -5.72 -3.88
N ASN A 78 -11.32 -6.96 -3.61
CA ASN A 78 -11.16 -8.11 -4.51
C ASN A 78 -12.44 -8.52 -5.23
N ILE A 79 -13.58 -7.90 -4.92
CA ILE A 79 -14.91 -8.28 -5.43
C ILE A 79 -15.44 -7.17 -6.31
N SER A 80 -15.90 -7.53 -7.52
CA SER A 80 -16.59 -6.62 -8.43
C SER A 80 -18.10 -6.58 -8.16
N GLU A 81 -18.71 -7.73 -7.81
CA GLU A 81 -20.13 -7.85 -7.58
C GLU A 81 -20.46 -9.04 -6.68
N VAL A 82 -21.51 -8.91 -5.85
CA VAL A 82 -22.07 -10.00 -5.04
C VAL A 82 -23.56 -10.05 -5.21
N HIS A 83 -24.09 -11.25 -5.47
CA HIS A 83 -25.51 -11.55 -5.50
C HIS A 83 -25.89 -12.49 -4.37
N TRP A 84 -27.04 -12.23 -3.77
CA TRP A 84 -27.59 -13.00 -2.66
C TRP A 84 -29.00 -13.45 -3.03
N ASP A 85 -29.27 -14.76 -2.99
CA ASP A 85 -30.62 -15.32 -3.11
C ASP A 85 -30.98 -15.98 -1.79
N LEU A 86 -32.08 -15.54 -1.18
CA LEU A 86 -32.61 -16.09 0.06
C LEU A 86 -33.90 -16.87 -0.21
N SER A 87 -33.92 -18.13 0.17
CA SER A 87 -35.14 -18.96 0.18
C SER A 87 -35.35 -19.50 1.60
N SER A 88 -36.60 -19.48 2.09
CA SER A 88 -36.91 -19.87 3.45
C SER A 88 -38.04 -20.88 3.52
N THR A 89 -37.89 -21.82 4.42
CA THR A 89 -38.95 -22.71 4.93
C THR A 89 -39.32 -22.29 6.36
N LYS A 90 -40.24 -22.98 6.99
CA LYS A 90 -40.68 -22.66 8.36
C LYS A 90 -39.53 -22.67 9.41
N HIS A 91 -38.46 -23.45 9.19
CA HIS A 91 -37.41 -23.69 10.18
C HIS A 91 -35.98 -23.50 9.64
N VAL A 92 -35.80 -23.37 8.36
CA VAL A 92 -34.50 -23.31 7.72
C VAL A 92 -34.55 -22.36 6.54
N SER A 93 -33.56 -21.52 6.41
CA SER A 93 -33.31 -20.67 5.26
C SER A 93 -32.08 -21.15 4.50
N TYR A 94 -32.07 -20.95 3.20
CA TYR A 94 -30.93 -21.19 2.35
C TYR A 94 -30.53 -19.89 1.69
N ILE A 95 -29.28 -19.53 1.85
CA ILE A 95 -28.67 -18.35 1.24
C ILE A 95 -27.70 -18.83 0.17
N ASN A 96 -28.03 -18.58 -1.09
CA ASN A 96 -27.10 -18.78 -2.19
C ASN A 96 -26.32 -17.49 -2.42
N VAL A 97 -25.01 -17.61 -2.50
CA VAL A 97 -24.07 -16.49 -2.68
C VAL A 97 -23.33 -16.69 -3.98
N LYS A 98 -23.42 -15.72 -4.88
CA LYS A 98 -22.62 -15.66 -6.10
C LYS A 98 -21.75 -14.44 -6.10
N VAL A 99 -20.46 -14.65 -6.35
CA VAL A 99 -19.44 -13.62 -6.26
C VAL A 99 -18.69 -13.50 -7.57
N ASN A 100 -18.65 -12.31 -8.12
CA ASN A 100 -17.77 -11.95 -9.21
C ASN A 100 -16.52 -11.27 -8.63
N TYR A 101 -15.39 -11.95 -8.69
CA TYR A 101 -14.10 -11.39 -8.24
C TYR A 101 -13.46 -10.55 -9.34
N ILE A 102 -12.54 -9.67 -8.95
CA ILE A 102 -11.72 -8.90 -9.88
C ILE A 102 -10.72 -9.81 -10.59
N ILE A 103 -10.19 -10.82 -9.86
CA ILE A 103 -9.33 -11.88 -10.41
C ILE A 103 -9.95 -13.26 -10.10
N THR A 104 -9.58 -14.25 -10.88
CA THR A 104 -9.98 -15.64 -10.67
C THR A 104 -9.24 -16.31 -9.52
N GLN A 105 -9.69 -17.48 -9.09
CA GLN A 105 -8.98 -18.27 -8.09
C GLN A 105 -7.61 -18.73 -8.60
N GLU A 106 -7.50 -19.08 -9.87
CA GLU A 106 -6.27 -19.48 -10.54
C GLU A 106 -5.26 -18.32 -10.55
N GLU A 107 -5.68 -17.11 -10.92
CA GLU A 107 -4.86 -15.90 -10.88
C GLU A 107 -4.40 -15.56 -9.45
N ARG A 108 -5.28 -15.77 -8.44
CA ARG A 108 -4.87 -15.60 -7.04
C ARG A 108 -3.76 -16.58 -6.64
N ILE A 109 -3.88 -17.86 -7.04
CA ILE A 109 -2.85 -18.86 -6.75
C ILE A 109 -1.52 -18.50 -7.45
N GLU A 110 -1.58 -18.04 -8.69
CA GLU A 110 -0.41 -17.62 -9.44
C GLU A 110 0.26 -16.38 -8.81
N ALA A 111 -0.53 -15.37 -8.44
CA ALA A 111 -0.03 -14.20 -7.72
C ALA A 111 0.61 -14.58 -6.38
N ASP A 112 -0.02 -15.47 -5.61
CA ASP A 112 0.52 -15.93 -4.33
C ASP A 112 1.86 -16.64 -4.48
N LYS A 113 2.02 -17.46 -5.54
CA LYS A 113 3.30 -18.09 -5.87
C LYS A 113 4.35 -17.06 -6.25
N LYS A 114 3.99 -16.11 -7.12
CA LYS A 114 4.88 -15.04 -7.56
C LYS A 114 5.35 -14.16 -6.39
N ILE A 115 4.44 -13.82 -5.46
CA ILE A 115 4.80 -13.08 -4.24
C ILE A 115 5.84 -13.84 -3.42
N VAL A 116 5.69 -15.17 -3.25
CA VAL A 116 6.67 -15.98 -2.50
C VAL A 116 8.03 -15.99 -3.18
N GLU A 117 8.07 -16.12 -4.51
CA GLU A 117 9.32 -16.04 -5.29
C GLU A 117 10.01 -14.68 -5.07
N ILE A 118 9.27 -13.58 -5.22
CA ILE A 118 9.80 -12.23 -5.01
C ILE A 118 10.32 -12.04 -3.58
N LEU A 119 9.53 -12.44 -2.58
CA LEU A 119 9.96 -12.33 -1.19
C LEU A 119 11.21 -13.13 -0.90
N THR A 120 11.41 -14.30 -1.55
CA THR A 120 12.63 -15.08 -1.43
C THR A 120 13.84 -14.33 -1.99
N ASP A 121 13.65 -13.51 -3.02
CA ASP A 121 14.74 -12.77 -3.66
C ASP A 121 15.10 -11.47 -2.92
N ILE A 122 14.10 -10.80 -2.32
CA ILE A 122 14.32 -9.47 -1.72
C ILE A 122 14.51 -9.48 -0.20
N ILE A 123 14.14 -10.57 0.49
CA ILE A 123 14.22 -10.67 1.96
C ILE A 123 15.39 -11.53 2.39
N GLU A 124 16.32 -10.92 3.12
CA GLU A 124 17.45 -11.61 3.71
C GLU A 124 17.13 -12.10 5.13
N PRO A 125 17.69 -13.23 5.58
CA PRO A 125 17.38 -13.82 6.89
C PRO A 125 17.66 -12.92 8.11
N TYR A 126 18.57 -11.95 7.96
CA TYR A 126 18.97 -11.04 9.04
C TYR A 126 18.12 -9.78 9.11
N MET A 127 17.22 -9.54 8.14
CA MET A 127 16.37 -8.35 8.12
C MET A 127 15.37 -8.35 9.27
N ASN A 128 15.29 -7.25 10.00
CA ASN A 128 14.20 -6.97 10.91
C ASN A 128 12.94 -6.51 10.16
N ASP A 129 11.83 -6.33 10.84
CA ASP A 129 10.55 -6.03 10.20
C ASP A 129 10.52 -4.62 9.54
N HIS A 130 11.30 -3.66 10.03
CA HIS A 130 11.49 -2.35 9.38
C HIS A 130 12.19 -2.50 8.02
N GLU A 131 13.27 -3.28 7.96
CA GLU A 131 14.01 -3.54 6.73
C GLU A 131 13.19 -4.36 5.74
N LYS A 132 12.41 -5.35 6.22
CA LYS A 132 11.48 -6.12 5.37
C LYS A 132 10.37 -5.25 4.79
N ALA A 133 9.76 -4.40 5.61
CA ALA A 133 8.72 -3.47 5.15
C ALA A 133 9.25 -2.52 4.08
N LYS A 134 10.49 -2.01 4.26
CA LYS A 134 11.16 -1.20 3.24
C LYS A 134 11.43 -1.98 1.97
N ALA A 135 11.93 -3.20 2.05
CA ALA A 135 12.21 -4.03 0.88
C ALA A 135 10.95 -4.32 0.06
N VAL A 136 9.82 -4.57 0.72
CA VAL A 136 8.51 -4.73 0.07
C VAL A 136 8.06 -3.43 -0.62
N HIS A 137 8.11 -2.30 0.08
CA HIS A 137 7.78 -0.99 -0.47
C HIS A 137 8.63 -0.68 -1.71
N ASP A 138 9.94 -0.82 -1.61
CA ASP A 138 10.88 -0.53 -2.68
C ASP A 138 10.63 -1.41 -3.90
N TYR A 139 10.36 -2.71 -3.68
CA TYR A 139 10.02 -3.61 -4.78
C TYR A 139 8.77 -3.13 -5.52
N ILE A 140 7.71 -2.79 -4.80
CA ILE A 140 6.43 -2.38 -5.38
C ILE A 140 6.59 -1.08 -6.19
N VAL A 141 7.25 -0.08 -5.61
CA VAL A 141 7.45 1.22 -6.25
C VAL A 141 8.37 1.13 -7.48
N LEU A 142 9.44 0.30 -7.42
CA LEU A 142 10.38 0.15 -8.55
C LEU A 142 9.85 -0.70 -9.69
N ASN A 143 8.90 -1.58 -9.46
CA ASN A 143 8.37 -2.51 -10.45
C ASN A 143 6.93 -2.18 -10.85
N GLY A 144 6.27 -1.28 -10.13
CA GLY A 144 4.94 -0.78 -10.44
C GLY A 144 4.98 0.45 -11.33
N LYS A 145 3.86 0.66 -12.03
CA LYS A 145 3.55 1.89 -12.74
C LYS A 145 2.07 2.21 -12.58
N TYR A 146 1.74 3.45 -12.21
CA TYR A 146 0.35 3.83 -12.07
C TYR A 146 -0.41 3.79 -13.40
N ASP A 147 -1.57 3.14 -13.43
CA ASP A 147 -2.43 3.03 -14.61
C ASP A 147 -3.35 4.25 -14.75
N GLU A 148 -2.91 5.25 -15.49
CA GLU A 148 -3.70 6.46 -15.81
C GLU A 148 -5.00 6.16 -16.57
N ASN A 149 -5.04 5.03 -17.32
CA ASN A 149 -6.22 4.63 -18.08
C ASN A 149 -7.24 3.89 -17.23
N LYS A 150 -6.88 3.52 -16.00
CA LYS A 150 -7.74 2.80 -15.03
C LYS A 150 -8.33 1.52 -15.63
N LEU A 151 -7.49 0.68 -16.24
CA LEU A 151 -7.85 -0.62 -16.81
C LEU A 151 -7.50 -1.76 -15.85
N TYR A 152 -6.44 -1.60 -15.04
CA TYR A 152 -5.88 -2.60 -14.15
C TYR A 152 -6.16 -2.24 -12.69
N TYR A 153 -6.71 -3.20 -11.92
CA TYR A 153 -7.21 -2.91 -10.57
C TYR A 153 -6.69 -3.85 -9.49
N SER A 154 -6.01 -4.93 -9.84
CA SER A 154 -5.61 -5.98 -8.90
C SER A 154 -4.12 -5.98 -8.62
N ASP A 155 -3.73 -6.65 -7.53
CA ASP A 155 -2.33 -6.99 -7.27
C ASP A 155 -1.77 -8.00 -8.29
N TYR A 156 -2.61 -8.83 -8.89
CA TYR A 156 -2.24 -9.71 -10.00
C TYR A 156 -1.83 -8.89 -11.23
N ASP A 157 -2.61 -7.86 -11.59
CA ASP A 157 -2.24 -6.97 -12.69
C ASP A 157 -0.89 -6.27 -12.41
N LEU A 158 -0.70 -5.76 -11.20
CA LEU A 158 0.57 -5.12 -10.83
C LEU A 158 1.76 -6.07 -10.88
N LEU A 159 1.57 -7.34 -10.51
CA LEU A 159 2.61 -8.37 -10.54
C LEU A 159 2.94 -8.86 -11.95
N MET A 160 1.96 -9.00 -12.82
CA MET A 160 2.11 -9.65 -14.12
C MET A 160 2.30 -8.64 -15.25
N GLU A 161 1.59 -7.50 -15.20
CA GLU A 161 1.62 -6.46 -16.22
C GLU A 161 2.48 -5.25 -15.79
N GLY A 162 2.91 -5.21 -14.52
CA GLY A 162 3.68 -4.11 -13.95
C GLY A 162 2.89 -2.81 -13.80
N THR A 163 1.56 -2.85 -13.87
CA THR A 163 0.74 -1.64 -13.79
C THR A 163 -0.59 -1.90 -13.08
N SER A 164 -1.03 -0.93 -12.28
CA SER A 164 -2.35 -0.94 -11.65
C SER A 164 -2.72 0.44 -11.10
N VAL A 165 -3.97 0.61 -10.67
CA VAL A 165 -4.39 1.76 -9.85
C VAL A 165 -4.08 1.50 -8.36
N CYS A 166 -4.38 2.44 -7.47
CA CYS A 166 -4.13 2.36 -6.03
C CYS A 166 -4.58 1.02 -5.39
N ASN A 167 -5.66 0.41 -5.88
CA ASN A 167 -6.16 -0.86 -5.37
C ASN A 167 -5.13 -1.99 -5.53
N GLY A 168 -4.44 -2.09 -6.67
CA GLY A 168 -3.41 -3.11 -6.89
C GLY A 168 -2.17 -2.88 -6.01
N TYR A 169 -1.72 -1.64 -5.88
CA TYR A 169 -0.61 -1.28 -4.99
C TYR A 169 -0.91 -1.64 -3.53
N ALA A 170 -2.08 -1.23 -3.03
CA ALA A 170 -2.47 -1.49 -1.65
C ALA A 170 -2.66 -2.98 -1.37
N LEU A 171 -3.29 -3.74 -2.30
CA LEU A 171 -3.43 -5.19 -2.17
C LEU A 171 -2.09 -5.93 -2.23
N LEU A 172 -1.18 -5.53 -3.12
CA LEU A 172 0.14 -6.16 -3.20
C LEU A 172 0.95 -5.91 -1.93
N THR A 173 0.96 -4.67 -1.41
CA THR A 173 1.57 -4.33 -0.13
C THR A 173 0.98 -5.18 1.00
N TYR A 174 -0.36 -5.28 1.08
CA TYR A 174 -1.04 -6.09 2.07
C TYR A 174 -0.65 -7.56 1.99
N ASN A 175 -0.67 -8.16 0.80
CA ASN A 175 -0.40 -9.57 0.60
C ASN A 175 1.07 -9.91 0.88
N MET A 176 2.02 -9.10 0.45
CA MET A 176 3.45 -9.31 0.70
C MET A 176 3.80 -9.20 2.19
N LEU A 177 3.34 -8.14 2.87
CA LEU A 177 3.59 -7.95 4.30
C LEU A 177 2.91 -9.03 5.16
N SER A 178 1.68 -9.42 4.81
CA SER A 178 0.96 -10.51 5.50
C SER A 178 1.72 -11.83 5.42
N LYS A 179 2.33 -12.17 4.27
CA LYS A 179 3.15 -13.38 4.11
C LYS A 179 4.44 -13.34 4.95
N LEU A 180 4.93 -12.15 5.27
CA LEU A 180 6.06 -11.95 6.20
C LEU A 180 5.64 -11.92 7.67
N ASN A 181 4.35 -12.11 7.97
CA ASN A 181 3.74 -11.98 9.30
C ASN A 181 3.88 -10.56 9.90
N ILE A 182 4.03 -9.54 9.08
CA ILE A 182 4.00 -8.15 9.50
C ILE A 182 2.54 -7.70 9.51
N PRO A 183 1.98 -7.26 10.66
CA PRO A 183 0.58 -6.85 10.71
C PRO A 183 0.33 -5.63 9.81
N VAL A 184 -0.64 -5.76 8.93
CA VAL A 184 -0.99 -4.76 7.93
C VAL A 184 -2.51 -4.63 7.79
N LYS A 185 -3.00 -3.42 7.55
CA LYS A 185 -4.42 -3.13 7.26
C LYS A 185 -4.53 -2.38 5.94
N LEU A 186 -5.65 -2.57 5.25
CA LEU A 186 -6.08 -1.71 4.15
C LEU A 186 -6.91 -0.58 4.72
N ILE A 187 -6.71 0.62 4.22
CA ILE A 187 -7.44 1.84 4.59
C ILE A 187 -8.10 2.40 3.35
N SER A 188 -9.40 2.67 3.42
CA SER A 188 -10.13 3.37 2.36
C SER A 188 -10.42 4.81 2.73
N GLY A 189 -10.49 5.66 1.71
CA GLY A 189 -10.74 7.08 1.89
C GLY A 189 -10.65 7.86 0.60
N THR A 190 -10.14 9.07 0.66
CA THR A 190 -9.83 9.88 -0.54
C THR A 190 -8.41 10.40 -0.49
N GLY A 191 -7.78 10.54 -1.65
CA GLY A 191 -6.54 11.29 -1.85
C GLY A 191 -6.81 12.44 -2.82
N THR A 192 -6.51 13.70 -2.42
CA THR A 192 -6.85 14.91 -3.19
C THR A 192 -8.29 14.96 -3.73
N GLY A 193 -9.23 14.37 -2.98
CA GLY A 193 -10.67 14.34 -3.30
C GLY A 193 -11.14 13.21 -4.21
N GLU A 194 -10.25 12.35 -4.71
CA GLU A 194 -10.62 11.11 -5.42
C GLU A 194 -10.61 9.90 -4.47
N ALA A 195 -11.48 8.91 -4.74
CA ALA A 195 -11.50 7.66 -3.96
C ALA A 195 -10.12 7.00 -4.01
N HIS A 196 -9.60 6.65 -2.84
CA HIS A 196 -8.26 6.11 -2.68
C HIS A 196 -8.21 5.00 -1.64
N ILE A 197 -7.18 4.14 -1.76
CA ILE A 197 -6.91 3.05 -0.82
C ILE A 197 -5.41 2.91 -0.63
N TRP A 198 -4.99 2.73 0.62
CA TRP A 198 -3.60 2.56 1.03
C TRP A 198 -3.47 1.61 2.21
N ASN A 199 -2.34 1.57 2.88
CA ASN A 199 -2.10 0.64 3.97
C ASN A 199 -1.77 1.34 5.30
N MET A 200 -2.01 0.63 6.40
CA MET A 200 -1.31 0.83 7.66
C MET A 200 -0.50 -0.41 8.00
N VAL A 201 0.72 -0.19 8.48
CA VAL A 201 1.68 -1.23 8.83
C VAL A 201 2.05 -1.11 10.30
N LYS A 202 2.06 -2.22 11.03
CA LYS A 202 2.53 -2.25 12.41
C LYS A 202 3.98 -2.70 12.45
N LEU A 203 4.85 -1.84 12.97
CA LEU A 203 6.24 -2.14 13.24
C LEU A 203 6.47 -2.01 14.75
N ASP A 204 6.88 -3.09 15.36
CA ASP A 204 6.93 -3.26 16.82
C ASP A 204 5.56 -2.91 17.46
N ASP A 205 5.51 -1.86 18.29
CA ASP A 205 4.29 -1.46 18.99
C ASP A 205 3.51 -0.34 18.29
N TYR A 206 3.99 0.18 17.16
CA TYR A 206 3.44 1.37 16.52
C TYR A 206 2.86 1.08 15.15
N TRP A 207 1.75 1.74 14.83
CA TRP A 207 1.16 1.73 13.51
C TRP A 207 1.57 2.97 12.72
N PHE A 208 1.80 2.78 11.42
CA PHE A 208 2.18 3.84 10.48
C PHE A 208 1.37 3.71 9.20
N HIS A 209 1.03 4.83 8.56
CA HIS A 209 0.45 4.84 7.22
C HIS A 209 1.55 4.64 6.18
N LEU A 210 1.24 3.86 5.15
CA LEU A 210 2.10 3.55 4.02
C LEU A 210 1.29 3.62 2.74
N ASP A 211 1.63 4.53 1.84
CA ASP A 211 1.00 4.64 0.53
C ASP A 211 2.03 4.47 -0.59
N SER A 212 2.20 3.22 -1.04
CA SER A 212 3.11 2.89 -2.14
C SER A 212 2.67 3.47 -3.48
N THR A 213 1.38 3.81 -3.65
CA THR A 213 0.88 4.46 -4.87
C THR A 213 1.42 5.87 -5.01
N TRP A 214 1.37 6.64 -3.91
CA TRP A 214 1.82 8.03 -3.91
C TRP A 214 3.34 8.16 -3.74
N ASP A 215 4.00 7.08 -3.38
CA ASP A 215 5.46 6.98 -3.39
C ASP A 215 6.03 6.52 -4.74
N ASP A 216 5.18 6.12 -5.69
CA ASP A 216 5.56 5.87 -7.09
C ASP A 216 5.62 7.20 -7.87
N PRO A 217 6.81 7.72 -8.21
CA PRO A 217 6.94 9.04 -8.81
C PRO A 217 6.46 9.07 -10.27
N GLN A 218 5.67 10.09 -10.59
CA GLN A 218 5.22 10.35 -11.96
C GLN A 218 5.92 11.59 -12.54
N PRO A 219 6.54 11.55 -13.72
CA PRO A 219 6.74 10.35 -14.55
C PRO A 219 7.67 9.33 -13.88
N ASP A 220 7.46 8.05 -14.17
CA ASP A 220 8.36 6.99 -13.72
C ASP A 220 9.77 7.22 -14.29
N ILE A 221 10.72 7.45 -13.40
CA ILE A 221 12.14 7.67 -13.72
C ILE A 221 13.04 6.59 -13.11
N GLY A 222 12.45 5.46 -12.66
CA GLY A 222 13.16 4.33 -12.05
C GLY A 222 13.77 4.67 -10.69
N THR A 223 13.04 5.40 -9.86
CA THR A 223 13.45 5.80 -8.51
C THR A 223 12.31 5.64 -7.50
N ILE A 224 12.59 5.85 -6.23
CA ILE A 224 11.66 5.65 -5.11
C ILE A 224 11.41 6.97 -4.39
N SER A 225 10.14 7.30 -4.12
CA SER A 225 9.76 8.27 -3.11
C SER A 225 9.53 7.58 -1.76
N TYR A 226 9.75 8.30 -0.67
CA TYR A 226 9.37 7.91 0.69
C TYR A 226 8.55 9.02 1.35
N SER A 227 7.84 9.81 0.55
CA SER A 227 7.05 10.94 1.05
C SER A 227 5.80 10.48 1.79
N TYR A 228 5.32 9.28 1.44
CA TYR A 228 4.17 8.62 2.06
C TYR A 228 4.53 7.32 2.77
N TYR A 229 5.81 7.16 3.12
CA TYR A 229 6.35 6.01 3.81
C TYR A 229 6.33 6.20 5.33
N MET A 230 5.62 5.35 6.05
CA MET A 230 5.53 5.27 7.51
C MET A 230 5.14 6.61 8.18
N LEU A 231 4.05 7.19 7.70
CA LEU A 231 3.51 8.46 8.20
C LEU A 231 2.62 8.27 9.44
N THR A 232 2.56 9.32 10.26
CA THR A 232 1.52 9.47 11.29
C THR A 232 0.18 9.83 10.66
N GLU A 233 -0.93 9.62 11.40
CA GLU A 233 -2.26 10.09 10.98
C GLU A 233 -2.28 11.60 10.69
N LYS A 234 -1.59 12.41 11.50
CA LYS A 234 -1.48 13.86 11.29
C LYS A 234 -0.74 14.21 9.98
N GLU A 235 0.20 13.36 9.55
CA GLU A 235 0.95 13.59 8.31
C GLU A 235 0.17 13.17 7.09
N ILE A 236 -0.45 11.97 7.11
CA ILE A 236 -1.23 11.48 5.96
C ILE A 236 -2.50 12.30 5.73
N THR A 237 -3.16 12.79 6.78
CA THR A 237 -4.40 13.58 6.67
C THR A 237 -4.22 15.01 6.17
N LYS A 238 -3.04 15.41 5.75
CA LYS A 238 -2.84 16.70 5.06
C LYS A 238 -3.48 16.74 3.67
N ASP A 239 -3.53 15.60 3.00
CA ASP A 239 -4.03 15.43 1.64
C ASP A 239 -4.89 14.18 1.43
N HIS A 240 -4.98 13.30 2.46
CA HIS A 240 -5.87 12.17 2.52
C HIS A 240 -6.99 12.39 3.53
N THR A 241 -8.17 11.83 3.26
CA THR A 241 -9.23 11.66 4.25
C THR A 241 -9.52 10.18 4.43
N ILE A 242 -9.84 9.78 5.64
CA ILE A 242 -10.13 8.40 5.99
C ILE A 242 -11.64 8.22 6.04
N ASP A 243 -12.19 7.18 5.40
CA ASP A 243 -13.62 6.90 5.46
C ASP A 243 -14.06 6.60 6.90
N GLU A 244 -15.23 7.09 7.26
CA GLU A 244 -15.85 6.80 8.57
C GLU A 244 -16.13 5.28 8.74
N ASN A 245 -16.25 4.84 9.99
CA ASN A 245 -16.60 3.47 10.38
C ASN A 245 -15.54 2.38 10.07
N GLN A 246 -14.28 2.74 9.91
CA GLN A 246 -13.17 1.80 9.90
C GLN A 246 -12.57 1.67 11.31
N ASP A 247 -12.25 0.44 11.72
CA ASP A 247 -11.46 0.19 12.93
C ASP A 247 -9.97 0.45 12.66
N ILE A 248 -9.55 1.71 12.84
CA ILE A 248 -8.22 2.18 12.53
C ILE A 248 -7.41 2.37 13.82
N PRO A 249 -6.25 1.74 13.95
CA PRO A 249 -5.36 1.98 15.07
C PRO A 249 -4.75 3.40 15.00
N LYS A 250 -4.46 3.97 16.16
CA LYS A 250 -3.82 5.29 16.24
C LYS A 250 -2.40 5.24 15.69
N SER A 251 -2.04 6.25 14.89
CA SER A 251 -0.71 6.46 14.34
C SER A 251 -0.18 7.84 14.74
N THR A 252 0.53 7.89 15.87
CA THR A 252 0.99 9.15 16.47
C THR A 252 2.50 9.27 16.60
N LYS A 253 3.22 8.14 16.53
CA LYS A 253 4.67 8.09 16.65
C LYS A 253 5.31 8.50 15.32
N LYS A 254 6.12 9.53 15.29
CA LYS A 254 6.89 9.88 14.09
C LYS A 254 7.96 8.84 13.82
N TYR A 255 8.00 8.34 12.60
CA TYR A 255 8.92 7.27 12.21
C TYR A 255 10.40 7.70 12.32
N TYR A 256 10.72 8.94 11.96
CA TYR A 256 12.05 9.50 12.18
C TYR A 256 12.49 9.41 13.65
N ASP A 257 11.66 9.90 14.58
CA ASP A 257 11.98 9.89 16.01
C ASP A 257 12.16 8.45 16.50
N TYR A 258 11.33 7.53 16.01
CA TYR A 258 11.39 6.12 16.39
C TYR A 258 12.67 5.44 15.88
N LEU A 259 13.04 5.64 14.62
CA LEU A 259 14.29 5.11 14.08
C LEU A 259 15.54 5.69 14.81
N LYS A 260 15.48 6.94 15.26
CA LYS A 260 16.53 7.54 16.09
C LYS A 260 16.63 6.85 17.46
N GLU A 261 15.51 6.57 18.12
CA GLU A 261 15.47 5.82 19.39
C GLU A 261 16.09 4.41 19.25
N LEU A 262 15.84 3.76 18.11
CA LEU A 262 16.37 2.44 17.78
C LEU A 262 17.82 2.46 17.25
N SER A 263 18.39 3.63 17.00
CA SER A 263 19.70 3.81 16.34
C SER A 263 19.77 3.17 14.94
N HIS A 264 18.67 3.24 14.19
CA HIS A 264 18.59 2.74 12.81
C HIS A 264 19.07 3.76 11.77
N ASP A 265 20.33 4.22 11.90
CA ASP A 265 20.90 5.27 11.05
C ASP A 265 20.93 4.87 9.57
N LYS A 266 21.10 3.57 9.26
CA LYS A 266 21.04 3.05 7.88
C LYS A 266 19.65 3.30 7.26
N LEU A 267 18.58 2.92 7.93
CA LEU A 267 17.21 3.16 7.43
C LEU A 267 16.88 4.64 7.30
N LEU A 268 17.34 5.47 8.25
CA LEU A 268 17.20 6.93 8.14
C LEU A 268 17.84 7.47 6.86
N ALA A 269 19.04 7.01 6.54
CA ALA A 269 19.75 7.44 5.34
C ALA A 269 19.07 6.91 4.05
N GLU A 270 18.69 5.64 4.03
CA GLU A 270 18.07 5.00 2.86
C GLU A 270 16.67 5.56 2.53
N THR A 271 15.89 5.92 3.55
CA THR A 271 14.56 6.56 3.37
C THR A 271 14.65 8.08 3.21
N GLY A 272 15.84 8.66 3.35
CA GLY A 272 16.06 10.11 3.30
C GLY A 272 15.58 10.86 4.54
N LEU A 273 15.07 10.17 5.56
CA LEU A 273 14.64 10.78 6.82
C LEU A 273 15.81 11.38 7.62
N ASP A 274 17.05 10.98 7.31
CA ASP A 274 18.25 11.59 7.86
C ASP A 274 18.39 13.10 7.53
N MET A 275 17.57 13.62 6.61
CA MET A 275 17.49 15.07 6.35
C MET A 275 17.09 15.88 7.58
N TYR A 276 16.41 15.27 8.55
CA TYR A 276 16.05 15.92 9.81
C TYR A 276 17.21 16.01 10.81
N ASN A 277 18.32 15.32 10.56
CA ASN A 277 19.55 15.51 11.35
C ASN A 277 20.15 16.89 11.05
N GLU A 278 20.72 17.54 12.08
CA GLU A 278 21.27 18.90 11.94
C GLU A 278 22.39 18.99 10.89
N GLU A 279 23.26 17.98 10.84
CA GLU A 279 24.35 17.88 9.87
C GLU A 279 23.89 17.70 8.42
N ASN A 280 22.62 17.36 8.20
CA ASN A 280 21.99 17.20 6.89
C ASN A 280 21.00 18.33 6.56
N THR A 281 21.01 19.42 7.36
CA THR A 281 20.20 20.61 7.14
C THR A 281 21.08 21.74 6.59
N ALA A 282 20.81 22.20 5.38
CA ALA A 282 21.58 23.26 4.76
C ALA A 282 21.10 24.64 5.24
N LYS A 283 21.95 25.43 5.90
CA LYS A 283 21.66 26.81 6.34
C LYS A 283 22.04 27.84 5.27
N ASN A 284 22.88 27.45 4.31
CA ASN A 284 23.36 28.29 3.21
C ASN A 284 23.77 27.41 2.02
N GLU A 285 24.16 28.03 0.91
CA GLU A 285 24.57 27.34 -0.33
C GLU A 285 25.81 26.44 -0.12
N SER A 286 26.77 26.86 0.72
CA SER A 286 27.97 26.07 1.00
C SER A 286 27.62 24.76 1.73
N ASP A 287 26.72 24.85 2.72
CA ASP A 287 26.22 23.66 3.42
C ASP A 287 25.52 22.71 2.46
N LEU A 288 24.64 23.27 1.60
CA LEU A 288 23.92 22.48 0.59
C LEU A 288 24.87 21.69 -0.29
N ILE A 289 25.88 22.36 -0.86
CA ILE A 289 26.90 21.72 -1.72
C ILE A 289 27.67 20.64 -0.93
N SER A 290 28.03 20.90 0.30
CA SER A 290 28.81 19.98 1.14
C SER A 290 27.99 18.73 1.48
N ILE A 291 26.70 18.88 1.83
CA ILE A 291 25.78 17.78 2.11
C ILE A 291 25.57 16.93 0.86
N LEU A 292 25.31 17.56 -0.28
CA LEU A 292 25.13 16.85 -1.56
C LEU A 292 26.37 16.05 -1.94
N LYS A 293 27.56 16.63 -1.86
CA LYS A 293 28.81 15.94 -2.15
C LYS A 293 29.07 14.75 -1.23
N ARG A 294 28.71 14.85 0.06
CA ARG A 294 28.86 13.76 1.01
C ARG A 294 27.87 12.63 0.71
N LYS A 295 26.59 12.96 0.50
CA LYS A 295 25.55 11.96 0.25
C LYS A 295 25.75 11.21 -1.06
N ILE A 296 26.20 11.89 -2.13
CA ILE A 296 26.39 11.26 -3.45
C ILE A 296 27.49 10.17 -3.44
N LEU A 297 28.43 10.22 -2.50
CA LEU A 297 29.49 9.21 -2.38
C LEU A 297 28.96 7.80 -2.07
N TYR A 298 27.77 7.70 -1.52
CA TYR A 298 27.10 6.42 -1.24
C TYR A 298 26.22 5.92 -2.37
N HIS A 299 26.24 6.57 -3.53
CA HIS A 299 25.46 6.24 -4.74
C HIS A 299 23.95 6.06 -4.45
N PRO A 300 23.30 6.97 -3.70
CA PRO A 300 21.89 6.83 -3.39
C PRO A 300 21.03 7.12 -4.61
N LEU A 301 19.96 6.35 -4.80
CA LEU A 301 18.95 6.64 -5.83
C LEU A 301 18.14 7.90 -5.51
N ARG A 302 18.10 8.27 -4.23
CA ARG A 302 17.44 9.47 -3.73
C ARG A 302 18.30 10.18 -2.70
N ILE A 303 18.32 11.52 -2.76
CA ILE A 303 18.86 12.38 -1.73
C ILE A 303 17.77 13.34 -1.26
N SER A 304 17.44 13.32 0.03
CA SER A 304 16.56 14.31 0.67
C SER A 304 17.38 15.28 1.46
N ILE A 305 17.11 16.59 1.31
CA ILE A 305 17.80 17.66 2.02
C ILE A 305 16.77 18.65 2.55
N ARG A 306 16.91 19.02 3.79
CA ARG A 306 16.22 20.15 4.42
C ARG A 306 17.11 21.38 4.30
N PHE A 307 16.56 22.51 3.89
CA PHE A 307 17.33 23.71 3.65
C PHE A 307 16.59 25.00 4.03
N ASP A 308 17.36 26.04 4.36
CA ASP A 308 16.83 27.36 4.72
C ASP A 308 16.11 28.02 3.55
N LYS A 309 14.99 28.66 3.81
CA LYS A 309 14.16 29.35 2.79
C LYS A 309 14.88 30.49 2.09
N SER A 310 15.95 31.01 2.65
CA SER A 310 16.79 32.06 2.02
C SER A 310 17.65 31.51 0.87
N ILE A 311 17.83 30.18 0.76
CA ILE A 311 18.56 29.57 -0.34
C ILE A 311 17.72 29.70 -1.60
N SER A 312 18.23 30.44 -2.58
CA SER A 312 17.53 30.71 -3.82
C SER A 312 17.43 29.49 -4.74
N GLN A 313 16.44 29.50 -5.64
CA GLN A 313 16.33 28.48 -6.68
C GLN A 313 17.58 28.42 -7.57
N SER A 314 18.21 29.57 -7.86
CA SER A 314 19.45 29.60 -8.65
C SER A 314 20.63 28.95 -7.92
N SER A 315 20.68 29.02 -6.58
CA SER A 315 21.67 28.30 -5.77
C SER A 315 21.44 26.80 -5.80
N LEU A 316 20.17 26.35 -5.78
CA LEU A 316 19.82 24.95 -5.91
C LEU A 316 20.23 24.41 -7.27
N GLU A 317 19.89 25.09 -8.36
CA GLU A 317 20.25 24.73 -9.72
C GLU A 317 21.78 24.70 -9.91
N SER A 318 22.51 25.67 -9.33
CA SER A 318 23.98 25.69 -9.33
C SER A 318 24.56 24.47 -8.58
N ALA A 319 24.00 24.13 -7.43
CA ALA A 319 24.45 22.96 -6.66
C ALA A 319 24.18 21.65 -7.41
N MET A 320 23.00 21.50 -8.02
CA MET A 320 22.64 20.33 -8.82
C MET A 320 23.50 20.20 -10.07
N SER A 321 23.80 21.31 -10.78
CA SER A 321 24.68 21.26 -11.95
C SER A 321 26.11 20.81 -11.59
N LYS A 322 26.59 21.15 -10.39
CA LYS A 322 27.90 20.68 -9.88
C LYS A 322 27.90 19.17 -9.57
N LEU A 323 26.75 18.59 -9.22
CA LEU A 323 26.62 17.14 -9.06
C LEU A 323 26.54 16.42 -10.41
N ALA A 324 25.85 17.01 -11.39
CA ALA A 324 25.67 16.43 -12.72
C ALA A 324 26.99 16.29 -13.52
N ILE A 325 28.06 16.95 -13.10
CA ILE A 325 29.41 16.81 -13.65
C ILE A 325 30.05 15.46 -13.26
N ASN A 326 29.45 14.70 -12.35
CA ASN A 326 29.94 13.38 -11.98
C ASN A 326 29.73 12.39 -13.13
N ASP A 327 30.82 11.79 -13.62
CA ASP A 327 30.83 10.89 -14.79
C ASP A 327 29.90 9.67 -14.65
N TYR A 328 29.52 9.30 -13.43
CA TYR A 328 28.65 8.15 -13.15
C TYR A 328 27.15 8.47 -13.17
N ILE A 329 26.76 9.74 -13.14
CA ILE A 329 25.34 10.13 -13.13
C ILE A 329 24.85 10.29 -14.56
N SER A 330 23.72 9.64 -14.89
CA SER A 330 23.07 9.80 -16.21
C SER A 330 21.99 10.87 -16.17
N GLN A 331 21.29 11.01 -15.05
CA GLN A 331 20.18 11.95 -14.90
C GLN A 331 19.98 12.32 -13.43
N ILE A 332 19.61 13.59 -13.19
CA ILE A 332 19.11 14.07 -11.90
C ILE A 332 17.73 14.66 -12.14
N GLY A 333 16.72 14.12 -11.44
CA GLY A 333 15.39 14.71 -11.31
C GLY A 333 15.24 15.33 -9.93
N TYR A 334 14.23 16.17 -9.75
CA TYR A 334 13.88 16.68 -8.42
C TYR A 334 12.37 16.87 -8.29
N SER A 335 11.85 16.67 -7.08
CA SER A 335 10.47 16.98 -6.77
C SER A 335 10.26 18.49 -6.61
N PRO A 336 9.02 18.97 -6.70
CA PRO A 336 8.69 20.31 -6.24
C PRO A 336 9.19 20.53 -4.80
N ILE A 337 9.69 21.75 -4.53
CA ILE A 337 10.12 22.13 -3.19
C ILE A 337 8.87 22.25 -2.31
N VAL A 338 8.89 21.59 -1.18
CA VAL A 338 7.80 21.63 -0.18
C VAL A 338 8.33 22.17 1.13
N SER A 339 7.49 22.83 1.92
CA SER A 339 7.86 23.20 3.29
C SER A 339 7.83 21.97 4.18
N ASP A 340 8.75 21.91 5.15
CA ASP A 340 8.74 20.88 6.18
C ASP A 340 7.50 21.03 7.11
N ASN A 341 7.33 20.09 8.02
CA ASN A 341 6.18 20.07 8.94
C ASN A 341 6.13 21.24 9.93
N THR A 342 7.25 21.95 10.12
CA THR A 342 7.32 23.16 10.98
C THR A 342 6.99 24.42 10.20
N GLY A 343 7.08 24.39 8.89
CA GLY A 343 6.98 25.54 8.02
C GLY A 343 8.21 26.45 8.06
N GLU A 344 9.29 26.06 8.75
CA GLU A 344 10.51 26.86 8.89
C GLU A 344 11.51 26.59 7.76
N TRP A 345 11.55 25.37 7.26
CA TRP A 345 12.50 24.87 6.29
C TRP A 345 11.82 24.39 5.01
N ASN A 346 12.59 24.36 3.93
CA ASN A 346 12.18 23.70 2.69
C ASN A 346 12.82 22.31 2.58
N ILE A 347 12.16 21.41 1.88
CA ILE A 347 12.64 20.07 1.55
C ILE A 347 12.80 19.96 0.04
N LEU A 348 13.96 19.46 -0.39
CA LEU A 348 14.25 19.07 -1.77
C LEU A 348 14.57 17.59 -1.80
N ASN A 349 13.87 16.87 -2.65
CA ASN A 349 14.19 15.48 -2.98
C ASN A 349 14.83 15.44 -4.36
N LEU A 350 16.05 14.94 -4.44
CA LEU A 350 16.76 14.67 -5.68
C LEU A 350 16.65 13.18 -6.00
N TYR A 351 16.34 12.86 -7.23
CA TYR A 351 16.31 11.51 -7.76
C TYR A 351 17.46 11.34 -8.74
N ILE A 352 18.27 10.30 -8.52
CA ILE A 352 19.54 10.14 -9.22
C ILE A 352 19.52 8.83 -9.99
N LYS A 353 19.75 8.92 -11.31
CA LYS A 353 19.94 7.77 -12.17
C LYS A 353 21.43 7.68 -12.56
N TYR A 354 22.01 6.50 -12.38
CA TYR A 354 23.40 6.23 -12.74
C TYR A 354 23.49 5.64 -14.14
N LYS A 355 24.64 5.83 -14.83
CA LYS A 355 24.89 5.33 -16.21
C LYS A 355 24.97 3.82 -16.28
N GLU A 356 25.48 3.21 -15.23
CA GLU A 356 25.51 1.76 -15.04
C GLU A 356 24.93 1.46 -13.67
N THR A 357 24.11 0.42 -13.57
CA THR A 357 23.70 -0.08 -12.25
C THR A 357 24.99 -0.55 -11.58
N PRO A 358 25.38 0.00 -10.42
CA PRO A 358 26.55 -0.53 -9.73
C PRO A 358 26.30 -2.02 -9.52
N GLU A 359 27.17 -2.89 -10.02
CA GLU A 359 27.23 -4.26 -9.53
C GLU A 359 27.20 -4.16 -8.00
N LYS A 360 26.39 -4.99 -7.37
CA LYS A 360 26.19 -5.07 -5.92
C LYS A 360 27.53 -4.79 -5.21
N ILE A 361 27.79 -3.53 -4.90
CA ILE A 361 28.92 -3.18 -4.03
C ILE A 361 28.45 -3.59 -2.65
N THR A 362 28.81 -4.82 -2.28
CA THR A 362 28.79 -5.28 -0.92
C THR A 362 29.82 -4.42 -0.19
N LEU A 363 29.36 -3.30 0.38
CA LEU A 363 30.18 -2.55 1.32
C LEU A 363 30.33 -3.42 2.55
N ASP A 364 31.47 -4.11 2.60
CA ASP A 364 31.92 -4.89 3.73
C ASP A 364 32.28 -3.91 4.86
N PHE A 365 31.28 -3.51 5.68
CA PHE A 365 31.47 -2.70 6.89
C PHE A 365 32.06 -3.51 8.08
N ALA A 366 32.59 -4.70 7.81
CA ALA A 366 33.29 -5.50 8.79
C ALA A 366 34.80 -5.42 8.51
N LYS A 367 35.46 -4.30 8.81
CA LYS A 367 36.88 -4.21 9.24
C LYS A 367 37.30 -2.74 9.32
N ASN A 368 37.09 -2.15 10.50
CA ASN A 368 38.12 -1.44 11.28
C ASN A 368 37.50 -0.93 12.58
#